data_f6e648223add22190db6d893c20af2da
#
_entry.id   f6e648223add22190db6d893c20af2da
#
_cell.length_a   1.000
_cell.length_b   1.000
_cell.length_c   1.000
_cell.angle_alpha   90.00
_cell.angle_beta   90.00
_cell.angle_gamma   90.00
#
_symmetry.space_group_name_H-M   'P 1'
#
loop_
_entity.id
_entity.type
_entity.pdbx_description
1 polymer ?
#
loop_
_entity_poly.entity_id
_entity_poly.type
_entity_poly.pdbx_seq_one_letter_code
_entity_poly.pdbx_strand_id
1 'polypeptide(L)'
;MSTPTTGAVTVTDVARRAGVSVATAARALGNYGSVSDRSRERVEAAAAELGYRPNMVARSMITKTTQTVGVIVADIENPFFLRALRGITDRLARSGYDVLLANSDEDPAQEYRALQVMAARRVDGLIVTPTEESERDMLAELIDDGLPVVLLDRRLHGLEADSVGLRNRRAAREATQHLLDVGHERIAVITGAGPDRADELHRTDPRGLKRIQATTFGMRTAGYREALAAAGIPFVADYLPTVGFRREDACAATSALMALPRPPTAIITFDSVLTLGALRGLQQTGVRCPDECSLIGFDDAEWTEVVSPPITVMSQPVLQLGERAAERLLQRMNGEPVDVAAIRLSARLVERGSVAPPPSAR
;
A
#
# COMPACT_ATOMS: atom_id res chain seq x y z
N MET A 1 34.89 47.43 -10.75
CA MET A 1 33.45 47.25 -11.02
C MET A 1 32.97 46.04 -10.19
N SER A 2 32.39 46.35 -9.03
CA SER A 2 31.83 45.32 -8.11
C SER A 2 30.53 44.81 -8.67
N THR A 3 30.48 43.52 -8.97
CA THR A 3 29.25 42.80 -9.30
C THR A 3 28.25 42.90 -8.12
N PRO A 4 27.01 43.33 -8.33
CA PRO A 4 26.04 43.34 -7.24
C PRO A 4 25.69 41.87 -6.91
N THR A 5 25.93 41.48 -5.67
CA THR A 5 25.40 40.26 -5.07
C THR A 5 23.87 40.39 -5.11
N THR A 6 23.20 39.73 -6.03
CA THR A 6 21.74 39.60 -6.07
C THR A 6 21.30 38.78 -4.86
N GLY A 7 21.08 39.46 -3.75
CA GLY A 7 20.42 38.87 -2.57
C GLY A 7 19.06 38.35 -2.99
N ALA A 8 18.68 37.14 -2.52
CA ALA A 8 17.35 36.59 -2.79
C ALA A 8 16.26 37.60 -2.36
N VAL A 9 15.26 37.81 -3.23
CA VAL A 9 14.11 38.69 -2.96
C VAL A 9 13.42 38.23 -1.68
N THR A 10 13.15 39.17 -0.78
CA THR A 10 12.57 38.89 0.54
C THR A 10 11.12 39.32 0.62
N VAL A 11 10.38 38.84 1.64
CA VAL A 11 9.02 39.30 1.93
C VAL A 11 8.99 40.82 2.18
N THR A 12 10.07 41.42 2.67
CA THR A 12 10.21 42.86 2.90
C THR A 12 10.23 43.62 1.58
N ASP A 13 10.86 43.10 0.55
CA ASP A 13 10.90 43.71 -0.77
C ASP A 13 9.52 43.65 -1.45
N VAL A 14 8.81 42.52 -1.30
CA VAL A 14 7.43 42.37 -1.75
C VAL A 14 6.50 43.37 -1.04
N ALA A 15 6.63 43.50 0.29
CA ALA A 15 5.83 44.44 1.08
C ALA A 15 6.03 45.90 0.62
N ARG A 16 7.31 46.27 0.40
CA ARG A 16 7.68 47.62 -0.12
C ARG A 16 7.09 47.85 -1.50
N ARG A 17 7.20 46.86 -2.41
CA ARG A 17 6.67 46.99 -3.79
C ARG A 17 5.14 47.04 -3.81
N ALA A 18 4.49 46.25 -2.96
CA ALA A 18 3.02 46.24 -2.81
C ALA A 18 2.45 47.44 -2.03
N GLY A 19 3.28 48.23 -1.34
CA GLY A 19 2.86 49.32 -0.49
C GLY A 19 2.01 48.90 0.70
N VAL A 20 2.41 47.79 1.35
CA VAL A 20 1.76 47.24 2.55
C VAL A 20 2.79 47.00 3.64
N SER A 21 2.33 46.70 4.88
CA SER A 21 3.25 46.27 5.93
C SER A 21 3.81 44.89 5.64
N VAL A 22 5.02 44.58 6.17
CA VAL A 22 5.63 43.23 6.07
C VAL A 22 4.70 42.17 6.64
N ALA A 23 4.01 42.48 7.74
CA ALA A 23 3.03 41.55 8.34
C ALA A 23 1.82 41.30 7.42
N THR A 24 1.38 42.29 6.68
CA THR A 24 0.27 42.16 5.70
C THR A 24 0.75 41.33 4.50
N ALA A 25 1.97 41.59 3.98
CA ALA A 25 2.55 40.81 2.89
C ALA A 25 2.75 39.33 3.29
N ALA A 26 3.31 39.08 4.49
CA ALA A 26 3.50 37.75 5.00
C ALA A 26 2.18 36.99 5.15
N ARG A 27 1.12 37.62 5.66
CA ARG A 27 -0.22 37.02 5.77
C ARG A 27 -0.84 36.71 4.42
N ALA A 28 -0.74 37.64 3.45
CA ALA A 28 -1.27 37.45 2.11
C ALA A 28 -0.56 36.28 1.40
N LEU A 29 0.78 36.28 1.38
CA LEU A 29 1.59 35.24 0.76
C LEU A 29 1.50 33.88 1.47
N GLY A 30 1.32 33.90 2.78
CA GLY A 30 1.17 32.70 3.61
C GLY A 30 -0.25 32.13 3.63
N ASN A 31 -1.22 32.84 3.11
CA ASN A 31 -2.64 32.51 3.12
C ASN A 31 -3.19 32.26 4.55
N TYR A 32 -2.72 33.04 5.54
CA TYR A 32 -3.18 32.97 6.93
C TYR A 32 -3.62 34.34 7.47
N GLY A 33 -4.55 34.32 8.43
CA GLY A 33 -5.12 35.54 8.99
C GLY A 33 -5.98 36.32 8.00
N SER A 34 -6.55 37.44 8.47
CA SER A 34 -7.40 38.32 7.64
C SER A 34 -6.56 39.31 6.84
N VAL A 35 -6.72 39.32 5.53
CA VAL A 35 -6.16 40.31 4.61
C VAL A 35 -7.26 40.67 3.60
N SER A 36 -7.47 41.97 3.31
CA SER A 36 -8.45 42.35 2.31
C SER A 36 -8.04 41.85 0.92
N ASP A 37 -9.03 41.54 0.07
CA ASP A 37 -8.79 41.04 -1.30
C ASP A 37 -7.91 41.99 -2.11
N ARG A 38 -8.18 43.30 -2.02
CA ARG A 38 -7.36 44.34 -2.65
C ARG A 38 -5.89 44.32 -2.21
N SER A 39 -5.62 44.02 -0.93
CA SER A 39 -4.23 43.95 -0.43
C SER A 39 -3.59 42.65 -0.87
N ARG A 40 -4.35 41.56 -0.92
CA ARG A 40 -3.89 40.27 -1.42
C ARG A 40 -3.45 40.35 -2.88
N GLU A 41 -4.31 40.87 -3.75
CA GLU A 41 -4.00 41.08 -5.18
C GLU A 41 -2.74 41.90 -5.41
N ARG A 42 -2.57 42.99 -4.65
CA ARG A 42 -1.37 43.84 -4.75
C ARG A 42 -0.09 43.10 -4.33
N VAL A 43 -0.18 42.30 -3.30
CA VAL A 43 0.97 41.48 -2.79
C VAL A 43 1.32 40.39 -3.77
N GLU A 44 0.34 39.69 -4.31
CA GLU A 44 0.54 38.64 -5.30
C GLU A 44 1.15 39.19 -6.61
N ALA A 45 0.64 40.31 -7.09
CA ALA A 45 1.21 40.99 -8.26
C ALA A 45 2.66 41.45 -8.02
N ALA A 46 2.97 42.00 -6.85
CA ALA A 46 4.33 42.39 -6.49
C ALA A 46 5.27 41.22 -6.35
N ALA A 47 4.79 40.11 -5.78
CA ALA A 47 5.57 38.86 -5.66
C ALA A 47 5.91 38.28 -7.03
N ALA A 48 4.93 38.22 -7.94
CA ALA A 48 5.11 37.78 -9.31
C ALA A 48 6.12 38.65 -10.07
N GLU A 49 5.99 39.98 -9.99
CA GLU A 49 6.89 40.94 -10.64
C GLU A 49 8.36 40.79 -10.15
N LEU A 50 8.54 40.60 -8.85
CA LEU A 50 9.87 40.44 -8.25
C LEU A 50 10.43 39.01 -8.35
N GLY A 51 9.67 38.05 -8.85
CA GLY A 51 10.05 36.64 -8.85
C GLY A 51 10.22 36.07 -7.44
N TYR A 52 9.48 36.62 -6.47
CA TYR A 52 9.55 36.14 -5.08
C TYR A 52 8.99 34.72 -4.97
N ARG A 53 9.75 33.83 -4.37
CA ARG A 53 9.29 32.49 -3.99
C ARG A 53 9.14 32.42 -2.47
N PRO A 54 7.95 32.10 -1.95
CA PRO A 54 7.75 31.95 -0.52
C PRO A 54 8.75 30.96 0.09
N ASN A 55 9.41 31.35 1.16
CA ASN A 55 10.24 30.44 1.91
C ASN A 55 9.35 29.55 2.79
N MET A 56 9.14 28.31 2.36
CA MET A 56 8.29 27.34 3.04
C MET A 56 8.79 27.05 4.47
N VAL A 57 10.10 27.08 4.71
CA VAL A 57 10.69 26.88 6.04
C VAL A 57 10.28 28.05 6.98
N ALA A 58 10.40 29.30 6.51
CA ALA A 58 9.97 30.45 7.30
C ALA A 58 8.45 30.44 7.55
N ARG A 59 7.67 29.99 6.56
CA ARG A 59 6.23 29.82 6.69
C ARG A 59 5.88 28.77 7.74
N SER A 60 6.49 27.62 7.70
CA SER A 60 6.22 26.51 8.64
C SER A 60 6.56 26.89 10.09
N MET A 61 7.56 27.75 10.30
CA MET A 61 7.86 28.31 11.62
C MET A 61 6.73 29.17 12.20
N ILE A 62 5.99 29.88 11.34
CA ILE A 62 4.87 30.75 11.72
C ILE A 62 3.57 29.95 11.86
N THR A 63 3.26 29.12 10.89
CA THR A 63 2.00 28.37 10.83
C THR A 63 2.04 27.08 11.67
N LYS A 64 3.22 26.64 12.07
CA LYS A 64 3.49 25.33 12.71
C LYS A 64 3.06 24.12 11.90
N THR A 65 2.86 24.32 10.58
CA THR A 65 2.51 23.27 9.62
C THR A 65 3.44 23.34 8.42
N THR A 66 3.84 22.18 7.91
CA THR A 66 4.68 22.07 6.71
C THR A 66 3.86 21.89 5.44
N GLN A 67 2.56 21.61 5.58
CA GLN A 67 1.66 21.19 4.50
C GLN A 67 2.19 19.97 3.74
N THR A 68 2.90 19.10 4.45
CA THR A 68 3.51 17.90 3.88
C THR A 68 3.09 16.68 4.68
N VAL A 69 2.63 15.66 4.00
CA VAL A 69 2.34 14.33 4.56
C VAL A 69 3.41 13.36 4.11
N GLY A 70 3.96 12.62 5.07
CA GLY A 70 4.86 11.51 4.78
C GLY A 70 4.08 10.27 4.32
N VAL A 71 4.57 9.60 3.28
CA VAL A 71 4.04 8.30 2.85
C VAL A 71 5.21 7.33 2.71
N ILE A 72 5.18 6.23 3.47
CA ILE A 72 6.15 5.16 3.39
C ILE A 72 5.44 3.93 2.83
N VAL A 73 5.88 3.47 1.65
CA VAL A 73 5.36 2.28 0.99
C VAL A 73 6.38 1.15 1.07
N ALA A 74 5.89 -0.09 1.02
CA ALA A 74 6.73 -1.26 1.14
C ALA A 74 7.55 -1.53 -0.14
N ASP A 75 6.97 -1.31 -1.32
CA ASP A 75 7.64 -1.54 -2.61
C ASP A 75 7.00 -0.68 -3.70
N ILE A 76 7.75 0.28 -4.24
CA ILE A 76 7.29 1.14 -5.33
C ILE A 76 7.23 0.44 -6.70
N GLU A 77 7.85 -0.72 -6.87
CA GLU A 77 7.76 -1.50 -8.10
C GLU A 77 6.46 -2.32 -8.16
N ASN A 78 5.83 -2.55 -7.00
CA ASN A 78 4.56 -3.25 -6.94
C ASN A 78 3.39 -2.30 -7.29
N PRO A 79 2.63 -2.58 -8.36
CA PRO A 79 1.51 -1.73 -8.82
C PRO A 79 0.44 -1.47 -7.74
N PHE A 80 0.30 -2.34 -6.76
CA PHE A 80 -0.61 -2.16 -5.63
C PHE A 80 -0.29 -0.86 -4.88
N PHE A 81 0.97 -0.67 -4.48
CA PHE A 81 1.35 0.53 -3.72
C PHE A 81 1.28 1.80 -4.55
N LEU A 82 1.63 1.73 -5.85
CA LEU A 82 1.50 2.89 -6.75
C LEU A 82 0.04 3.34 -6.92
N ARG A 83 -0.91 2.40 -7.04
CA ARG A 83 -2.34 2.73 -7.12
C ARG A 83 -2.87 3.29 -5.80
N ALA A 84 -2.43 2.75 -4.66
CA ALA A 84 -2.77 3.30 -3.35
C ALA A 84 -2.21 4.73 -3.18
N LEU A 85 -0.94 4.93 -3.54
CA LEU A 85 -0.30 6.24 -3.53
C LEU A 85 -1.05 7.25 -4.39
N ARG A 86 -1.55 6.86 -5.56
CA ARG A 86 -2.40 7.73 -6.39
C ARG A 86 -3.64 8.18 -5.64
N GLY A 87 -4.36 7.29 -4.97
CA GLY A 87 -5.52 7.64 -4.15
C GLY A 87 -5.17 8.59 -3.00
N ILE A 88 -4.03 8.35 -2.35
CA ILE A 88 -3.51 9.20 -1.27
C ILE A 88 -3.21 10.60 -1.81
N THR A 89 -2.42 10.71 -2.86
CA THR A 89 -1.98 12.00 -3.42
C THR A 89 -3.15 12.82 -3.93
N ASP A 90 -4.09 12.20 -4.66
CA ASP A 90 -5.27 12.91 -5.19
C ASP A 90 -6.16 13.44 -4.06
N ARG A 91 -6.30 12.69 -2.96
CA ARG A 91 -7.10 13.12 -1.81
C ARG A 91 -6.42 14.23 -1.01
N LEU A 92 -5.12 14.11 -0.75
CA LEU A 92 -4.33 15.09 -0.01
C LEU A 92 -4.20 16.42 -0.77
N ALA A 93 -3.97 16.37 -2.08
CA ALA A 93 -3.86 17.57 -2.94
C ALA A 93 -5.11 18.44 -2.88
N ARG A 94 -6.32 17.84 -2.83
CA ARG A 94 -7.58 18.57 -2.64
C ARG A 94 -7.66 19.33 -1.30
N SER A 95 -6.85 18.94 -0.33
CA SER A 95 -6.74 19.57 0.98
C SER A 95 -5.49 20.46 1.12
N GLY A 96 -4.72 20.66 0.04
CA GLY A 96 -3.54 21.52 0.00
C GLY A 96 -2.29 20.91 0.63
N TYR A 97 -2.21 19.59 0.71
CA TYR A 97 -1.03 18.88 1.21
C TYR A 97 -0.21 18.27 0.08
N ASP A 98 1.11 18.46 0.17
CA ASP A 98 2.09 17.75 -0.63
C ASP A 98 2.46 16.40 0.00
N VAL A 99 3.01 15.48 -0.80
CA VAL A 99 3.43 14.15 -0.35
C VAL A 99 4.94 14.02 -0.41
N LEU A 100 5.55 13.62 0.69
CA LEU A 100 6.93 13.15 0.76
C LEU A 100 6.92 11.62 0.78
N LEU A 101 7.35 11.01 -0.33
CA LEU A 101 7.38 9.56 -0.50
C LEU A 101 8.72 8.97 -0.07
N ALA A 102 8.66 7.84 0.64
CA ALA A 102 9.79 6.96 0.88
C ALA A 102 9.40 5.51 0.55
N ASN A 103 10.37 4.71 0.17
CA ASN A 103 10.25 3.27 -0.09
C ASN A 103 11.06 2.49 0.94
N SER A 104 10.49 1.44 1.52
CA SER A 104 11.19 0.60 2.51
C SER A 104 11.77 -0.68 1.92
N ASP A 105 11.39 -1.09 0.71
CA ASP A 105 11.80 -2.35 0.06
C ASP A 105 11.57 -3.59 0.95
N GLU A 106 10.51 -3.59 1.76
CA GLU A 106 10.23 -4.62 2.77
C GLU A 106 11.37 -4.82 3.80
N ASP A 107 12.31 -3.86 3.89
CA ASP A 107 13.45 -3.88 4.80
C ASP A 107 13.17 -3.02 6.05
N PRO A 108 13.11 -3.62 7.27
CA PRO A 108 12.87 -2.87 8.50
C PRO A 108 13.88 -1.75 8.75
N ALA A 109 15.14 -1.95 8.36
CA ALA A 109 16.17 -0.93 8.55
C ALA A 109 15.98 0.26 7.59
N GLN A 110 15.45 0.05 6.39
CA GLN A 110 15.08 1.13 5.47
C GLN A 110 13.82 1.85 5.95
N GLU A 111 12.83 1.11 6.46
CA GLU A 111 11.64 1.69 7.07
C GLU A 111 12.02 2.61 8.24
N TYR A 112 12.88 2.14 9.15
CA TYR A 112 13.36 2.93 10.27
C TYR A 112 14.03 4.24 9.83
N ARG A 113 14.92 4.17 8.83
CA ARG A 113 15.55 5.37 8.24
C ARG A 113 14.53 6.32 7.63
N ALA A 114 13.52 5.79 6.93
CA ALA A 114 12.45 6.58 6.36
C ALA A 114 11.64 7.30 7.45
N LEU A 115 11.29 6.62 8.55
CA LEU A 115 10.61 7.22 9.70
C LEU A 115 11.43 8.36 10.30
N GLN A 116 12.75 8.18 10.48
CA GLN A 116 13.63 9.24 10.96
C GLN A 116 13.65 10.46 10.03
N VAL A 117 13.66 10.23 8.71
CA VAL A 117 13.59 11.32 7.72
C VAL A 117 12.27 12.06 7.82
N MET A 118 11.13 11.35 7.94
CA MET A 118 9.81 11.97 8.09
C MET A 118 9.74 12.84 9.35
N ALA A 119 10.23 12.32 10.49
CA ALA A 119 10.32 13.06 11.74
C ALA A 119 11.21 14.33 11.61
N ALA A 120 12.41 14.19 11.03
CA ALA A 120 13.33 15.31 10.82
C ALA A 120 12.76 16.38 9.87
N ARG A 121 11.97 15.99 8.88
CA ARG A 121 11.26 16.88 7.95
C ARG A 121 10.00 17.50 8.55
N ARG A 122 9.59 17.06 9.76
CA ARG A 122 8.40 17.55 10.47
C ARG A 122 7.16 17.47 9.58
N VAL A 123 6.92 16.29 8.99
CA VAL A 123 5.66 16.07 8.26
C VAL A 123 4.48 16.26 9.20
N ASP A 124 3.35 16.77 8.71
CA ASP A 124 2.17 17.06 9.50
C ASP A 124 1.33 15.80 9.80
N GLY A 125 1.63 14.70 9.10
CA GLY A 125 1.02 13.40 9.30
C GLY A 125 1.75 12.33 8.50
N LEU A 126 1.50 11.06 8.81
CA LEU A 126 2.19 9.92 8.23
C LEU A 126 1.22 8.82 7.81
N ILE A 127 1.36 8.33 6.59
CA ILE A 127 0.77 7.07 6.13
C ILE A 127 1.91 6.09 5.91
N VAL A 128 1.86 4.92 6.55
CA VAL A 128 2.91 3.92 6.44
C VAL A 128 2.34 2.54 6.18
N THR A 129 2.93 1.82 5.20
CA THR A 129 2.78 0.38 5.07
C THR A 129 3.92 -0.26 5.87
N PRO A 130 3.66 -0.72 7.09
CA PRO A 130 4.74 -1.25 7.91
C PRO A 130 5.26 -2.57 7.36
N THR A 131 6.56 -2.80 7.48
CA THR A 131 7.13 -4.13 7.29
C THR A 131 6.61 -5.03 8.41
N GLU A 132 6.72 -6.35 8.26
CA GLU A 132 6.23 -7.26 9.29
C GLU A 132 7.06 -7.24 10.58
N GLU A 133 8.33 -6.87 10.45
CA GLU A 133 9.29 -6.69 11.55
C GLU A 133 9.50 -5.22 11.88
N SER A 134 8.51 -4.38 11.56
CA SER A 134 8.56 -2.94 11.75
C SER A 134 8.92 -2.55 13.18
N GLU A 135 9.70 -1.48 13.28
CA GLU A 135 10.07 -0.81 14.52
C GLU A 135 8.83 -0.14 15.15
N ARG A 136 7.99 -1.00 15.80
CA ARG A 136 6.76 -0.56 16.45
C ARG A 136 7.01 0.56 17.45
N ASP A 137 8.12 0.50 18.18
CA ASP A 137 8.42 1.43 19.27
C ASP A 137 8.65 2.84 18.71
N MET A 138 9.34 2.97 17.57
CA MET A 138 9.50 4.28 16.91
C MET A 138 8.16 4.85 16.41
N LEU A 139 7.28 4.03 15.85
CA LEU A 139 5.95 4.49 15.45
C LEU A 139 5.11 4.90 16.67
N ALA A 140 5.22 4.17 17.78
CA ALA A 140 4.57 4.53 19.04
C ALA A 140 5.08 5.87 19.57
N GLU A 141 6.40 6.10 19.60
CA GLU A 141 7.01 7.37 19.98
C GLU A 141 6.49 8.53 19.12
N LEU A 142 6.42 8.38 17.80
CA LEU A 142 5.90 9.42 16.91
C LEU A 142 4.42 9.74 17.17
N ILE A 143 3.61 8.72 17.49
CA ILE A 143 2.20 8.90 17.87
C ILE A 143 2.08 9.61 19.21
N ASP A 144 2.88 9.22 20.20
CA ASP A 144 2.91 9.82 21.55
C ASP A 144 3.39 11.28 21.49
N ASP A 145 4.30 11.61 20.57
CA ASP A 145 4.72 12.98 20.25
C ASP A 145 3.63 13.79 19.50
N GLY A 146 2.49 13.18 19.21
CA GLY A 146 1.33 13.81 18.59
C GLY A 146 1.31 13.82 17.07
N LEU A 147 2.18 13.06 16.40
CA LEU A 147 2.12 12.90 14.95
C LEU A 147 0.95 11.99 14.58
N PRO A 148 -0.04 12.46 13.77
CA PRO A 148 -1.08 11.60 13.23
C PRO A 148 -0.49 10.52 12.33
N VAL A 149 -0.79 9.25 12.62
CA VAL A 149 -0.30 8.09 11.86
C VAL A 149 -1.48 7.22 11.43
N VAL A 150 -1.46 6.79 10.17
CA VAL A 150 -2.39 5.80 9.61
C VAL A 150 -1.59 4.66 8.98
N LEU A 151 -1.87 3.43 9.40
CA LEU A 151 -1.30 2.22 8.81
C LEU A 151 -2.07 1.85 7.55
N LEU A 152 -1.35 1.60 6.45
CA LEU A 152 -1.90 1.19 5.17
C LEU A 152 -1.67 -0.31 4.95
N ASP A 153 -2.72 -1.02 4.51
CA ASP A 153 -2.74 -2.44 4.17
C ASP A 153 -2.48 -3.38 5.38
N ARG A 154 -1.46 -3.12 6.15
CA ARG A 154 -0.99 -3.95 7.27
C ARG A 154 -1.27 -3.30 8.62
N ARG A 155 -1.24 -4.12 9.68
CA ARG A 155 -1.35 -3.67 11.07
C ARG A 155 -0.16 -4.16 11.86
N LEU A 156 0.25 -3.37 12.84
CA LEU A 156 1.22 -3.80 13.83
C LEU A 156 0.50 -4.24 15.12
N HIS A 157 0.83 -5.43 15.58
CA HIS A 157 0.25 -5.96 16.82
C HIS A 157 0.70 -5.12 18.03
N GLY A 158 -0.26 -4.67 18.84
CA GLY A 158 0.01 -3.88 20.04
C GLY A 158 0.30 -2.40 19.78
N LEU A 159 0.15 -1.90 18.53
CA LEU A 159 0.16 -0.47 18.23
C LEU A 159 -1.27 0.04 18.10
N GLU A 160 -1.64 1.03 18.90
CA GLU A 160 -2.93 1.72 18.83
C GLU A 160 -2.86 2.82 17.75
N ALA A 161 -3.06 2.44 16.49
CA ALA A 161 -3.09 3.35 15.37
C ALA A 161 -4.26 3.02 14.44
N ASP A 162 -4.76 4.06 13.75
CA ASP A 162 -5.70 3.85 12.66
C ASP A 162 -5.10 2.97 11.57
N SER A 163 -5.92 2.13 10.98
CA SER A 163 -5.47 1.29 9.88
C SER A 163 -6.52 1.14 8.80
N VAL A 164 -6.09 1.22 7.56
CA VAL A 164 -6.93 1.00 6.38
C VAL A 164 -6.35 -0.17 5.59
N GLY A 165 -7.13 -1.20 5.40
CA GLY A 165 -6.69 -2.43 4.73
C GLY A 165 -7.85 -3.21 4.14
N LEU A 166 -7.65 -4.47 3.86
CA LEU A 166 -8.59 -5.34 3.17
C LEU A 166 -9.11 -6.46 4.07
N ARG A 167 -10.25 -7.02 3.70
CA ARG A 167 -10.78 -8.26 4.29
C ARG A 167 -10.07 -9.47 3.67
N ASN A 168 -8.74 -9.55 3.87
CA ASN A 168 -7.84 -10.51 3.22
C ASN A 168 -8.31 -11.97 3.38
N ARG A 169 -8.70 -12.38 4.60
CA ARG A 169 -9.18 -13.73 4.89
C ARG A 169 -10.43 -14.07 4.09
N ARG A 170 -11.38 -13.14 3.99
CA ARG A 170 -12.59 -13.32 3.19
C ARG A 170 -12.27 -13.43 1.70
N ALA A 171 -11.39 -12.58 1.19
CA ALA A 171 -11.02 -12.57 -0.22
C ALA A 171 -10.38 -13.90 -0.65
N ALA A 172 -9.42 -14.43 0.13
CA ALA A 172 -8.81 -15.72 -0.18
C ALA A 172 -9.78 -16.88 -0.03
N ARG A 173 -10.68 -16.84 0.98
CA ARG A 173 -11.75 -17.84 1.10
C ARG A 173 -12.66 -17.83 -0.11
N GLU A 174 -13.06 -16.66 -0.61
CA GLU A 174 -13.92 -16.51 -1.79
C GLU A 174 -13.21 -17.02 -3.07
N ALA A 175 -11.94 -16.70 -3.28
CA ALA A 175 -11.15 -17.24 -4.40
C ALA A 175 -11.04 -18.78 -4.35
N THR A 176 -10.80 -19.32 -3.16
CA THR A 176 -10.70 -20.78 -2.98
C THR A 176 -12.04 -21.45 -3.19
N GLN A 177 -13.12 -20.88 -2.64
CA GLN A 177 -14.47 -21.41 -2.81
C GLN A 177 -14.88 -21.46 -4.27
N HIS A 178 -14.55 -20.43 -5.06
CA HIS A 178 -14.82 -20.43 -6.50
C HIS A 178 -14.17 -21.63 -7.21
N LEU A 179 -12.92 -21.97 -6.88
CA LEU A 179 -12.26 -23.16 -7.46
C LEU A 179 -12.91 -24.47 -6.99
N LEU A 180 -13.32 -24.55 -5.72
CA LEU A 180 -14.05 -25.69 -5.18
C LEU A 180 -15.41 -25.89 -5.88
N ASP A 181 -16.14 -24.81 -6.12
CA ASP A 181 -17.43 -24.82 -6.81
C ASP A 181 -17.32 -25.29 -8.28
N VAL A 182 -16.17 -25.02 -8.91
CA VAL A 182 -15.81 -25.52 -10.26
C VAL A 182 -15.37 -26.99 -10.24
N GLY A 183 -15.09 -27.55 -9.05
CA GLY A 183 -14.77 -28.97 -8.86
C GLY A 183 -13.29 -29.27 -8.60
N HIS A 184 -12.46 -28.26 -8.35
CA HIS A 184 -11.06 -28.48 -7.99
C HIS A 184 -10.93 -28.94 -6.54
N GLU A 185 -10.17 -30.01 -6.32
CA GLU A 185 -9.80 -30.51 -4.98
C GLU A 185 -8.31 -30.34 -4.68
N ARG A 186 -7.46 -30.26 -5.71
CA ARG A 186 -6.02 -30.05 -5.59
C ARG A 186 -5.71 -28.60 -5.96
N ILE A 187 -5.78 -27.74 -4.96
CA ILE A 187 -5.60 -26.28 -5.10
C ILE A 187 -4.32 -25.91 -4.38
N ALA A 188 -3.35 -25.32 -5.08
CA ALA A 188 -2.15 -24.77 -4.48
C ALA A 188 -2.28 -23.25 -4.30
N VAL A 189 -1.49 -22.73 -3.37
CA VAL A 189 -1.37 -21.28 -3.11
C VAL A 189 0.10 -20.90 -3.14
N ILE A 190 0.47 -19.91 -3.93
CA ILE A 190 1.81 -19.28 -3.91
C ILE A 190 1.71 -17.97 -3.14
N THR A 191 2.47 -17.85 -2.06
CA THR A 191 2.44 -16.70 -1.17
C THR A 191 3.82 -16.05 -1.00
N GLY A 192 3.87 -14.72 -0.95
CA GLY A 192 5.07 -13.90 -0.84
C GLY A 192 5.59 -13.71 0.59
N ALA A 193 5.40 -14.67 1.48
CA ALA A 193 5.82 -14.53 2.87
C ALA A 193 7.34 -14.68 3.12
N GLY A 194 8.10 -15.05 2.10
CA GLY A 194 9.50 -15.45 2.22
C GLY A 194 9.66 -16.93 2.64
N PRO A 195 10.74 -17.60 2.19
CA PRO A 195 10.96 -19.02 2.47
C PRO A 195 11.15 -19.32 3.97
N ASP A 196 11.70 -18.39 4.72
CA ASP A 196 11.96 -18.54 6.16
C ASP A 196 10.66 -18.65 7.00
N ARG A 197 9.53 -18.27 6.43
CA ARG A 197 8.21 -18.35 7.08
C ARG A 197 7.36 -19.55 6.68
N ALA A 198 7.90 -20.43 5.85
CA ALA A 198 7.19 -21.64 5.43
C ALA A 198 6.71 -22.45 6.63
N ASP A 199 7.59 -22.71 7.60
CA ASP A 199 7.25 -23.47 8.80
C ASP A 199 6.13 -22.82 9.63
N GLU A 200 6.12 -21.48 9.70
CA GLU A 200 5.06 -20.76 10.42
C GLU A 200 3.71 -20.92 9.72
N LEU A 201 3.67 -20.81 8.40
CA LEU A 201 2.44 -20.94 7.60
C LEU A 201 1.94 -22.38 7.53
N HIS A 202 2.82 -23.37 7.63
CA HIS A 202 2.48 -24.78 7.67
C HIS A 202 1.98 -25.24 9.05
N ARG A 203 2.30 -24.50 10.13
CA ARG A 203 1.86 -24.86 11.47
C ARG A 203 0.34 -24.85 11.61
N THR A 204 -0.13 -25.78 12.43
CA THR A 204 -1.55 -25.91 12.79
C THR A 204 -1.82 -25.50 14.24
N ASP A 205 -0.76 -25.14 15.01
CA ASP A 205 -0.94 -24.77 16.41
C ASP A 205 -1.57 -23.37 16.57
N PRO A 206 -2.45 -23.17 17.58
CA PRO A 206 -3.20 -21.93 17.74
C PRO A 206 -2.35 -20.69 18.05
N ARG A 207 -1.12 -20.85 18.57
CA ARG A 207 -0.24 -19.73 18.94
C ARG A 207 0.53 -19.22 17.71
N GLY A 208 1.06 -20.13 16.89
CA GLY A 208 1.69 -19.78 15.61
C GLY A 208 0.69 -19.12 14.66
N LEU A 209 -0.54 -19.68 14.57
CA LEU A 209 -1.62 -19.12 13.76
C LEU A 209 -2.00 -17.67 14.14
N LYS A 210 -1.99 -17.32 15.43
CA LYS A 210 -2.32 -15.93 15.87
C LYS A 210 -1.31 -14.88 15.39
N ARG A 211 -0.03 -15.22 15.39
CA ARG A 211 1.03 -14.30 14.95
C ARG A 211 0.98 -14.08 13.43
N ILE A 212 0.78 -15.16 12.69
CA ILE A 212 0.66 -15.12 11.22
C ILE A 212 -0.63 -14.45 10.78
N GLN A 213 -1.73 -14.65 11.48
CA GLN A 213 -3.04 -14.02 11.18
C GLN A 213 -3.03 -12.49 11.29
N ALA A 214 -1.95 -11.89 11.80
CA ALA A 214 -1.75 -10.44 11.78
C ALA A 214 -1.24 -9.94 10.42
N THR A 215 -0.68 -10.81 9.59
CA THR A 215 -0.08 -10.46 8.30
C THR A 215 -1.06 -10.62 7.14
N THR A 216 -0.86 -9.89 6.05
CA THR A 216 -1.73 -9.96 4.86
C THR A 216 -1.78 -11.38 4.28
N PHE A 217 -0.63 -12.01 4.07
CA PHE A 217 -0.56 -13.37 3.53
C PHE A 217 -1.02 -14.42 4.54
N GLY A 218 -0.76 -14.23 5.83
CA GLY A 218 -1.28 -15.12 6.86
C GLY A 218 -2.81 -15.12 6.93
N MET A 219 -3.43 -13.95 6.80
CA MET A 219 -4.88 -13.84 6.69
C MET A 219 -5.41 -14.51 5.42
N ARG A 220 -4.74 -14.33 4.27
CA ARG A 220 -5.12 -14.99 3.01
C ARG A 220 -4.95 -16.50 3.12
N THR A 221 -3.85 -16.99 3.69
CA THR A 221 -3.63 -18.42 3.95
C THR A 221 -4.70 -19.00 4.89
N ALA A 222 -5.10 -18.28 5.92
CA ALA A 222 -6.19 -18.71 6.80
C ALA A 222 -7.51 -18.85 6.04
N GLY A 223 -7.86 -17.91 5.16
CA GLY A 223 -9.05 -17.97 4.33
C GLY A 223 -9.06 -19.17 3.37
N TYR A 224 -7.92 -19.46 2.74
CA TYR A 224 -7.71 -20.65 1.90
C TYR A 224 -7.96 -21.95 2.71
N ARG A 225 -7.30 -22.09 3.86
CA ARG A 225 -7.44 -23.29 4.70
C ARG A 225 -8.86 -23.49 5.22
N GLU A 226 -9.57 -22.42 5.53
CA GLU A 226 -10.98 -22.48 5.94
C GLU A 226 -11.90 -22.99 4.84
N ALA A 227 -11.67 -22.54 3.60
CA ALA A 227 -12.45 -23.02 2.46
C ALA A 227 -12.23 -24.52 2.24
N LEU A 228 -10.97 -24.98 2.26
CA LEU A 228 -10.65 -26.42 2.17
C LEU A 228 -11.31 -27.22 3.28
N ALA A 229 -11.17 -26.77 4.53
CA ALA A 229 -11.74 -27.46 5.68
C ALA A 229 -13.26 -27.55 5.60
N ALA A 230 -13.94 -26.50 5.16
CA ALA A 230 -15.38 -26.49 4.97
C ALA A 230 -15.86 -27.45 3.88
N ALA A 231 -15.01 -27.70 2.86
CA ALA A 231 -15.26 -28.71 1.82
C ALA A 231 -14.78 -30.14 2.19
N GLY A 232 -14.24 -30.32 3.39
CA GLY A 232 -13.70 -31.63 3.82
C GLY A 232 -12.39 -32.03 3.14
N ILE A 233 -11.69 -31.09 2.50
CA ILE A 233 -10.43 -31.33 1.78
C ILE A 233 -9.26 -31.12 2.74
N PRO A 234 -8.35 -32.08 2.90
CA PRO A 234 -7.21 -31.93 3.77
C PRO A 234 -6.20 -30.90 3.23
N PHE A 235 -5.65 -30.12 4.14
CA PHE A 235 -4.54 -29.22 3.79
C PHE A 235 -3.27 -30.04 3.48
N VAL A 236 -2.61 -29.71 2.38
CA VAL A 236 -1.35 -30.33 1.94
C VAL A 236 -0.26 -29.26 1.96
N ALA A 237 0.78 -29.45 2.77
CA ALA A 237 1.85 -28.45 2.94
C ALA A 237 2.59 -28.17 1.64
N ASP A 238 2.83 -29.18 0.80
CA ASP A 238 3.50 -29.04 -0.51
C ASP A 238 2.73 -28.14 -1.48
N TYR A 239 1.42 -27.90 -1.25
CA TYR A 239 0.60 -26.98 -2.05
C TYR A 239 0.63 -25.54 -1.53
N LEU A 240 1.48 -25.22 -0.55
CA LEU A 240 1.65 -23.86 -0.04
C LEU A 240 3.13 -23.42 -0.09
N PRO A 241 3.76 -23.33 -1.28
CA PRO A 241 5.09 -22.75 -1.39
C PRO A 241 5.10 -21.29 -0.94
N THR A 242 6.08 -20.96 -0.11
CA THR A 242 6.36 -19.64 0.41
C THR A 242 7.59 -19.10 -0.30
N VAL A 243 7.45 -17.98 -0.99
CA VAL A 243 8.49 -17.43 -1.85
C VAL A 243 8.75 -15.95 -1.50
N GLY A 244 9.82 -15.36 -2.02
CA GLY A 244 10.00 -13.91 -2.03
C GLY A 244 8.98 -13.22 -2.94
N PHE A 245 8.93 -11.90 -2.85
CA PHE A 245 8.03 -11.09 -3.71
C PHE A 245 8.60 -10.89 -5.13
N ARG A 246 9.22 -11.94 -5.69
CA ARG A 246 9.83 -11.90 -7.03
C ARG A 246 9.10 -12.81 -7.99
N ARG A 247 8.97 -12.33 -9.21
CA ARG A 247 8.38 -13.10 -10.31
C ARG A 247 9.11 -14.41 -10.57
N GLU A 248 10.45 -14.40 -10.47
CA GLU A 248 11.31 -15.55 -10.69
C GLU A 248 11.05 -16.65 -9.65
N ASP A 249 10.86 -16.27 -8.39
CA ASP A 249 10.59 -17.20 -7.29
C ASP A 249 9.22 -17.90 -7.48
N ALA A 250 8.20 -17.14 -7.87
CA ALA A 250 6.87 -17.70 -8.17
C ALA A 250 6.91 -18.62 -9.41
N CYS A 251 7.72 -18.29 -10.42
CA CYS A 251 7.92 -19.12 -11.60
C CYS A 251 8.57 -20.48 -11.22
N ALA A 252 9.62 -20.45 -10.40
CA ALA A 252 10.29 -21.66 -9.91
C ALA A 252 9.35 -22.51 -9.03
N ALA A 253 8.60 -21.87 -8.12
CA ALA A 253 7.62 -22.54 -7.28
C ALA A 253 6.52 -23.23 -8.10
N THR A 254 6.03 -22.55 -9.15
CA THR A 254 5.04 -23.14 -10.07
C THR A 254 5.59 -24.36 -10.77
N SER A 255 6.82 -24.28 -11.29
CA SER A 255 7.48 -25.44 -11.93
C SER A 255 7.64 -26.61 -10.95
N ALA A 256 8.01 -26.33 -9.71
CA ALA A 256 8.11 -27.36 -8.66
C ALA A 256 6.74 -27.98 -8.32
N LEU A 257 5.67 -27.18 -8.23
CA LEU A 257 4.30 -27.66 -8.02
C LEU A 257 3.85 -28.61 -9.14
N MET A 258 4.15 -28.26 -10.41
CA MET A 258 3.78 -29.08 -11.56
C MET A 258 4.61 -30.38 -11.64
N ALA A 259 5.79 -30.46 -11.02
CA ALA A 259 6.63 -31.63 -10.95
C ALA A 259 6.27 -32.59 -9.79
N LEU A 260 5.32 -32.25 -8.92
CA LEU A 260 4.87 -33.12 -7.84
C LEU A 260 4.24 -34.43 -8.39
N PRO A 261 4.33 -35.56 -7.67
CA PRO A 261 3.66 -36.80 -8.07
C PRO A 261 2.14 -36.69 -8.24
N ARG A 262 1.54 -35.72 -7.53
CA ARG A 262 0.13 -35.33 -7.65
C ARG A 262 0.09 -33.80 -7.78
N PRO A 263 0.25 -33.26 -9.00
CA PRO A 263 0.28 -31.82 -9.18
C PRO A 263 -1.08 -31.19 -8.87
N PRO A 264 -1.13 -29.93 -8.42
CA PRO A 264 -2.38 -29.21 -8.26
C PRO A 264 -3.05 -29.00 -9.63
N THR A 265 -4.39 -28.95 -9.63
CA THR A 265 -5.19 -28.63 -10.83
C THR A 265 -5.60 -27.16 -10.88
N ALA A 266 -5.33 -26.43 -9.80
CA ALA A 266 -5.52 -24.99 -9.73
C ALA A 266 -4.48 -24.35 -8.82
N ILE A 267 -4.11 -23.11 -9.15
CA ILE A 267 -3.19 -22.27 -8.37
C ILE A 267 -3.87 -20.96 -8.05
N ILE A 268 -3.74 -20.50 -6.79
CA ILE A 268 -4.04 -19.15 -6.36
C ILE A 268 -2.72 -18.45 -6.04
N THR A 269 -2.54 -17.23 -6.49
CA THR A 269 -1.40 -16.39 -6.12
C THR A 269 -1.88 -15.20 -5.30
N PHE A 270 -1.15 -14.81 -4.27
CA PHE A 270 -1.61 -13.76 -3.35
C PHE A 270 -1.11 -12.34 -3.68
N ASP A 271 -0.54 -12.16 -4.87
CA ASP A 271 -0.01 -10.88 -5.35
C ASP A 271 0.07 -10.89 -6.88
N SER A 272 0.02 -9.70 -7.52
CA SER A 272 0.05 -9.61 -8.99
C SER A 272 1.42 -9.97 -9.59
N VAL A 273 2.51 -9.70 -8.87
CA VAL A 273 3.87 -10.07 -9.29
C VAL A 273 4.01 -11.60 -9.29
N LEU A 274 3.49 -12.25 -8.24
CA LEU A 274 3.45 -13.71 -8.13
C LEU A 274 2.54 -14.33 -9.19
N THR A 275 1.41 -13.68 -9.54
CA THR A 275 0.51 -14.12 -10.60
C THR A 275 1.24 -14.19 -11.94
N LEU A 276 2.00 -13.15 -12.28
CA LEU A 276 2.80 -13.12 -13.51
C LEU A 276 3.89 -14.21 -13.51
N GLY A 277 4.52 -14.44 -12.35
CA GLY A 277 5.49 -15.52 -12.16
C GLY A 277 4.86 -16.89 -12.35
N ALA A 278 3.68 -17.12 -11.76
CA ALA A 278 2.97 -18.40 -11.88
C ALA A 278 2.55 -18.68 -13.33
N LEU A 279 2.00 -17.68 -14.02
CA LEU A 279 1.66 -17.81 -15.45
C LEU A 279 2.88 -18.19 -16.30
N ARG A 280 4.03 -17.54 -16.04
CA ARG A 280 5.29 -17.87 -16.72
C ARG A 280 5.75 -19.28 -16.39
N GLY A 281 5.61 -19.73 -15.14
CA GLY A 281 5.96 -21.10 -14.72
C GLY A 281 5.11 -22.15 -15.43
N LEU A 282 3.79 -21.94 -15.57
CA LEU A 282 2.91 -22.81 -16.35
C LEU A 282 3.36 -22.88 -17.81
N GLN A 283 3.67 -21.73 -18.42
CA GLN A 283 4.15 -21.67 -19.82
C GLN A 283 5.48 -22.42 -20.00
N GLN A 284 6.44 -22.28 -19.08
CA GLN A 284 7.73 -22.95 -19.16
C GLN A 284 7.64 -24.46 -18.98
N THR A 285 6.68 -24.94 -18.19
CA THR A 285 6.42 -26.38 -17.99
C THR A 285 5.51 -26.97 -19.08
N GLY A 286 5.01 -26.16 -20.00
CA GLY A 286 4.11 -26.60 -21.07
C GLY A 286 2.69 -26.92 -20.58
N VAL A 287 2.35 -26.54 -19.34
CA VAL A 287 1.02 -26.77 -18.75
C VAL A 287 0.06 -25.69 -19.25
N ARG A 288 -1.04 -26.12 -19.87
CA ARG A 288 -2.04 -25.19 -20.42
C ARG A 288 -2.96 -24.66 -19.32
N CYS A 289 -3.07 -23.34 -19.27
CA CYS A 289 -4.06 -22.65 -18.45
C CYS A 289 -5.23 -22.23 -19.37
N PRO A 290 -6.49 -22.54 -19.04
CA PRO A 290 -6.96 -23.24 -17.84
C PRO A 290 -7.05 -24.79 -17.97
N ASP A 291 -6.86 -25.35 -19.15
CA ASP A 291 -7.23 -26.74 -19.51
C ASP A 291 -6.60 -27.81 -18.59
N GLU A 292 -5.36 -27.58 -18.13
CA GLU A 292 -4.61 -28.52 -17.27
C GLU A 292 -4.40 -27.95 -15.87
N CYS A 293 -4.33 -26.63 -15.73
CA CYS A 293 -4.23 -25.97 -14.44
C CYS A 293 -4.92 -24.61 -14.48
N SER A 294 -5.93 -24.42 -13.68
CA SER A 294 -6.59 -23.13 -13.47
C SER A 294 -5.71 -22.16 -12.67
N LEU A 295 -5.85 -20.86 -12.92
CA LEU A 295 -5.10 -19.82 -12.21
C LEU A 295 -6.03 -18.68 -11.75
N ILE A 296 -5.98 -18.36 -10.45
CA ILE A 296 -6.58 -17.14 -9.89
C ILE A 296 -5.47 -16.28 -9.33
N GLY A 297 -5.43 -15.01 -9.74
CA GLY A 297 -4.53 -14.00 -9.19
C GLY A 297 -5.17 -13.13 -8.12
N PHE A 298 -4.34 -12.43 -7.36
CA PHE A 298 -4.75 -11.23 -6.62
C PHE A 298 -4.27 -10.00 -7.38
N ASP A 299 -4.99 -8.89 -7.20
CA ASP A 299 -4.86 -7.64 -7.92
C ASP A 299 -5.27 -7.70 -9.39
N ASP A 300 -6.03 -6.69 -9.77
CA ASP A 300 -6.53 -6.51 -11.12
C ASP A 300 -5.60 -5.57 -11.89
N ALA A 301 -4.42 -6.09 -12.24
CA ALA A 301 -3.44 -5.37 -13.04
C ALA A 301 -3.87 -5.38 -14.53
N GLU A 302 -3.60 -4.31 -15.26
CA GLU A 302 -4.03 -4.15 -16.67
C GLU A 302 -3.62 -5.32 -17.59
N TRP A 303 -2.43 -5.89 -17.32
CA TRP A 303 -1.95 -7.02 -18.11
C TRP A 303 -2.79 -8.29 -17.94
N THR A 304 -3.55 -8.44 -16.83
CA THR A 304 -4.38 -9.62 -16.57
C THR A 304 -5.56 -9.76 -17.55
N GLU A 305 -5.95 -8.66 -18.19
CA GLU A 305 -7.03 -8.65 -19.19
C GLU A 305 -6.55 -8.98 -20.60
N VAL A 306 -5.27 -8.68 -20.90
CA VAL A 306 -4.75 -8.75 -22.28
C VAL A 306 -3.94 -10.02 -22.57
N VAL A 307 -3.60 -10.81 -21.54
CA VAL A 307 -2.96 -12.11 -21.72
C VAL A 307 -3.96 -13.17 -22.20
N SER A 308 -3.46 -14.28 -22.74
CA SER A 308 -4.31 -15.39 -23.18
C SER A 308 -3.95 -16.65 -22.40
N PRO A 309 -4.92 -17.20 -21.63
CA PRO A 309 -6.25 -16.64 -21.36
C PRO A 309 -6.20 -15.41 -20.46
N PRO A 310 -7.22 -14.52 -20.45
CA PRO A 310 -7.35 -13.45 -19.47
C PRO A 310 -7.50 -14.03 -18.07
N ILE A 311 -6.82 -13.44 -17.08
CA ILE A 311 -6.71 -14.01 -15.73
C ILE A 311 -7.89 -13.61 -14.86
N THR A 312 -8.54 -14.60 -14.25
CA THR A 312 -9.49 -14.43 -13.14
C THR A 312 -8.76 -13.91 -11.92
N VAL A 313 -9.25 -12.85 -11.29
CA VAL A 313 -8.54 -12.19 -10.19
C VAL A 313 -9.46 -11.78 -9.04
N MET A 314 -8.89 -11.72 -7.84
CA MET A 314 -9.47 -10.98 -6.71
C MET A 314 -9.10 -9.50 -6.87
N SER A 315 -10.01 -8.72 -7.45
CA SER A 315 -9.82 -7.28 -7.67
C SER A 315 -9.98 -6.52 -6.36
N GLN A 316 -8.95 -5.81 -5.96
CA GLN A 316 -8.90 -5.01 -4.74
C GLN A 316 -9.23 -3.54 -5.07
N PRO A 317 -10.01 -2.81 -4.24
CA PRO A 317 -10.32 -1.40 -4.45
C PRO A 317 -9.15 -0.50 -3.99
N VAL A 318 -7.97 -0.67 -4.61
CA VAL A 318 -6.69 -0.12 -4.13
C VAL A 318 -6.68 1.41 -4.15
N LEU A 319 -7.24 2.04 -5.18
CA LEU A 319 -7.35 3.50 -5.24
C LEU A 319 -8.17 4.03 -4.05
N GLN A 320 -9.32 3.38 -3.78
CA GLN A 320 -10.17 3.73 -2.65
C GLN A 320 -9.48 3.47 -1.31
N LEU A 321 -8.61 2.44 -1.23
CA LEU A 321 -7.81 2.17 -0.04
C LEU A 321 -6.93 3.38 0.30
N GLY A 322 -6.22 3.92 -0.70
CA GLY A 322 -5.40 5.12 -0.54
C GLY A 322 -6.22 6.36 -0.17
N GLU A 323 -7.37 6.57 -0.84
CA GLU A 323 -8.27 7.68 -0.52
C GLU A 323 -8.75 7.62 0.93
N ARG A 324 -9.15 6.45 1.42
CA ARG A 324 -9.60 6.24 2.80
C ARG A 324 -8.50 6.45 3.83
N ALA A 325 -7.26 6.04 3.51
CA ALA A 325 -6.11 6.30 4.38
C ALA A 325 -5.85 7.81 4.51
N ALA A 326 -5.86 8.54 3.41
CA ALA A 326 -5.70 10.00 3.42
C ALA A 326 -6.88 10.72 4.11
N GLU A 327 -8.11 10.32 3.90
CA GLU A 327 -9.29 10.86 4.61
C GLU A 327 -9.14 10.68 6.12
N ARG A 328 -8.74 9.47 6.54
CA ARG A 328 -8.59 9.18 7.95
C ARG A 328 -7.46 9.99 8.58
N LEU A 329 -6.34 10.15 7.86
CA LEU A 329 -5.24 10.98 8.32
C LEU A 329 -5.67 12.45 8.46
N LEU A 330 -6.38 13.01 7.47
CA LEU A 330 -6.88 14.38 7.50
C LEU A 330 -7.82 14.62 8.69
N GLN A 331 -8.70 13.68 9.03
CA GLN A 331 -9.54 13.76 10.23
C GLN A 331 -8.71 13.91 11.50
N ARG A 332 -7.65 13.11 11.65
CA ARG A 332 -6.71 13.22 12.78
C ARG A 332 -5.98 14.55 12.80
N MET A 333 -5.47 15.00 11.67
CA MET A 333 -4.75 16.27 11.54
C MET A 333 -5.64 17.47 11.86
N ASN A 334 -6.94 17.39 11.56
CA ASN A 334 -7.91 18.43 11.90
C ASN A 334 -8.38 18.38 13.37
N GLY A 335 -7.89 17.44 14.16
CA GLY A 335 -8.28 17.29 15.57
C GLY A 335 -9.72 16.79 15.74
N GLU A 336 -10.30 16.12 14.74
CA GLU A 336 -11.63 15.54 14.87
C GLU A 336 -11.63 14.47 15.97
N PRO A 337 -12.63 14.45 16.85
CA PRO A 337 -12.74 13.44 17.90
C PRO A 337 -13.19 12.11 17.31
N VAL A 338 -12.25 11.35 16.80
CA VAL A 338 -12.52 10.05 16.17
C VAL A 338 -11.79 8.93 16.91
N ASP A 339 -12.50 7.84 17.21
CA ASP A 339 -11.89 6.65 17.80
C ASP A 339 -10.88 5.99 16.86
N VAL A 340 -9.93 5.26 17.42
CA VAL A 340 -9.00 4.44 16.63
C VAL A 340 -9.79 3.41 15.84
N ALA A 341 -9.64 3.40 14.52
CA ALA A 341 -10.43 2.58 13.62
C ALA A 341 -9.59 1.64 12.76
N ALA A 342 -10.15 0.45 12.54
CA ALA A 342 -9.64 -0.51 11.56
C ALA A 342 -10.60 -0.59 10.38
N ILE A 343 -10.42 0.28 9.38
CA ILE A 343 -11.23 0.32 8.18
C ILE A 343 -10.84 -0.85 7.26
N ARG A 344 -11.82 -1.66 6.84
CA ARG A 344 -11.57 -2.85 6.01
C ARG A 344 -12.47 -2.84 4.79
N LEU A 345 -11.84 -2.68 3.62
CA LEU A 345 -12.51 -2.78 2.32
C LEU A 345 -12.62 -4.25 1.86
N SER A 346 -13.53 -4.53 0.94
CA SER A 346 -13.71 -5.87 0.37
C SER A 346 -13.15 -5.91 -1.05
N ALA A 347 -12.39 -6.95 -1.36
CA ALA A 347 -12.09 -7.33 -2.73
C ALA A 347 -13.32 -7.99 -3.36
N ARG A 348 -13.34 -8.08 -4.69
CA ARG A 348 -14.34 -8.80 -5.47
C ARG A 348 -13.66 -9.76 -6.44
N LEU A 349 -14.26 -10.91 -6.66
CA LEU A 349 -13.84 -11.81 -7.73
C LEU A 349 -14.25 -11.21 -9.09
N VAL A 350 -13.31 -11.19 -10.02
CA VAL A 350 -13.53 -10.84 -11.44
C VAL A 350 -13.20 -12.08 -12.25
N GLU A 351 -14.25 -12.77 -12.67
CA GLU A 351 -14.12 -13.99 -13.48
C GLU A 351 -13.72 -13.65 -14.90
N ARG A 352 -12.74 -14.39 -15.42
CA ARG A 352 -12.22 -14.31 -16.80
C ARG A 352 -11.98 -15.72 -17.35
N GLY A 353 -11.00 -15.88 -18.22
CA GLY A 353 -10.76 -17.12 -18.96
C GLY A 353 -9.79 -18.11 -18.34
N SER A 354 -9.20 -17.85 -17.17
CA SER A 354 -8.14 -18.69 -16.61
C SER A 354 -8.61 -19.76 -15.62
N VAL A 355 -9.92 -19.97 -15.50
CA VAL A 355 -10.52 -21.01 -14.66
C VAL A 355 -11.44 -21.89 -15.51
N ALA A 356 -11.27 -23.20 -15.39
CA ALA A 356 -12.11 -24.23 -16.03
C ALA A 356 -12.23 -25.44 -15.09
N PRO A 357 -13.18 -26.34 -15.27
CA PRO A 357 -13.24 -27.60 -14.51
C PRO A 357 -11.92 -28.36 -14.57
N PRO A 358 -11.53 -29.07 -13.48
CA PRO A 358 -10.30 -29.85 -13.46
C PRO A 358 -10.29 -30.89 -14.58
N PRO A 359 -9.11 -31.19 -15.15
CA PRO A 359 -9.00 -32.23 -16.17
C PRO A 359 -9.52 -33.55 -15.61
N SER A 360 -10.34 -34.27 -16.40
CA SER A 360 -10.80 -35.60 -16.04
C SER A 360 -9.63 -36.48 -15.66
N ALA A 361 -9.75 -37.22 -14.57
CA ALA A 361 -8.73 -38.18 -14.17
C ALA A 361 -8.49 -39.16 -15.34
N ARG A 362 -7.27 -39.08 -15.94
CA ARG A 362 -6.83 -40.07 -16.91
C ARG A 362 -6.39 -41.33 -16.23
#